data_a2b0d056ec017ea324030de4be4ddc66
#
_entry.id   a2b0d056ec017ea324030de4be4ddc66
#
_cell.length_a   1.000
_cell.length_b   1.000
_cell.length_c   1.000
_cell.angle_alpha   90.00
_cell.angle_beta   90.00
_cell.angle_gamma   90.00
#
_symmetry.space_group_name_H-M   'P 1'
#
loop_
_entity.id
_entity.type
_entity.pdbx_description
1 polymer ?
#
loop_
_entity_poly.entity_id
_entity_poly.type
_entity_poly.pdbx_seq_one_letter_code
_entity_poly.pdbx_strand_id
1 'polypeptide(L)'
;DELADLMMVAPGDVETAICRLAQLARAAGIHLVIATQRPSVNVITGLIKANVPSRVAFAVSSGVDSRTIIDMNGAEKLLGKGDMLFYPAGYPKPVRVQGAFVSDEEVVRVVDFLKEQVQNEEVYNNSISEEIDKALPDGDKADSPSRENERDPYFAEAGRFFIKNDK
;
A
#
# COMPACT_ATOMS: atom_id res chain seq x y z
N ASP A 1 -1.22 1.68 0.98
CA ASP A 1 -0.61 2.97 0.67
C ASP A 1 0.91 2.89 0.48
N GLU A 2 1.66 2.17 1.28
CA GLU A 2 3.11 2.05 1.07
C GLU A 2 3.43 0.77 0.27
N LEU A 3 3.45 0.90 -1.05
CA LEU A 3 3.75 -0.22 -1.95
C LEU A 3 5.12 -0.85 -1.67
N ALA A 4 6.11 -0.05 -1.27
CA ALA A 4 7.47 -0.57 -1.04
C ALA A 4 7.50 -1.64 0.05
N ASP A 5 6.72 -1.52 1.10
CA ASP A 5 6.68 -2.50 2.18
C ASP A 5 6.12 -3.85 1.69
N LEU A 6 5.09 -3.82 0.86
CA LEU A 6 4.55 -5.03 0.23
C LEU A 6 5.57 -5.68 -0.73
N MET A 7 6.26 -4.85 -1.53
CA MET A 7 7.28 -5.33 -2.48
C MET A 7 8.54 -5.86 -1.79
N MET A 8 8.80 -5.51 -0.54
CA MET A 8 9.89 -6.10 0.24
C MET A 8 9.56 -7.50 0.76
N VAL A 9 8.28 -7.79 1.00
CA VAL A 9 7.85 -9.09 1.54
C VAL A 9 7.67 -10.13 0.44
N ALA A 10 6.91 -9.80 -0.62
CA ALA A 10 6.56 -10.74 -1.68
C ALA A 10 6.47 -10.04 -3.05
N PRO A 11 7.59 -9.58 -3.63
CA PRO A 11 7.56 -8.72 -4.82
C PRO A 11 6.84 -9.34 -6.02
N GLY A 12 7.07 -10.61 -6.31
CA GLY A 12 6.46 -11.30 -7.46
C GLY A 12 4.95 -11.47 -7.34
N ASP A 13 4.48 -11.84 -6.16
CA ASP A 13 3.05 -12.06 -5.89
C ASP A 13 2.29 -10.74 -5.86
N VAL A 14 2.86 -9.72 -5.22
CA VAL A 14 2.28 -8.37 -5.16
C VAL A 14 2.20 -7.74 -6.55
N GLU A 15 3.26 -7.80 -7.34
CA GLU A 15 3.27 -7.30 -8.71
C GLU A 15 2.21 -8.00 -9.58
N THR A 16 2.14 -9.32 -9.50
CA THR A 16 1.16 -10.14 -10.22
C THR A 16 -0.28 -9.78 -9.80
N ALA A 17 -0.53 -9.65 -8.50
CA ALA A 17 -1.84 -9.28 -7.98
C ALA A 17 -2.27 -7.88 -8.42
N ILE A 18 -1.38 -6.89 -8.37
CA ILE A 18 -1.64 -5.53 -8.85
C ILE A 18 -1.98 -5.54 -10.34
N CYS A 19 -1.18 -6.19 -11.16
CA CYS A 19 -1.41 -6.28 -12.61
C CYS A 19 -2.77 -6.94 -12.92
N ARG A 20 -3.08 -8.02 -12.22
CA ARG A 20 -4.36 -8.74 -12.39
C ARG A 20 -5.54 -7.88 -11.95
N LEU A 21 -5.45 -7.20 -10.81
CA LEU A 21 -6.47 -6.26 -10.37
C LEU A 21 -6.65 -5.12 -11.37
N ALA A 22 -5.59 -4.48 -11.83
CA ALA A 22 -5.66 -3.39 -12.80
C ALA A 22 -6.34 -3.79 -14.12
N GLN A 23 -6.16 -5.04 -14.56
CA GLN A 23 -6.76 -5.57 -15.77
C GLN A 23 -8.25 -5.94 -15.59
N LEU A 24 -8.61 -6.56 -14.47
CA LEU A 24 -9.95 -7.13 -14.26
C LEU A 24 -10.89 -6.18 -13.53
N ALA A 25 -10.39 -5.39 -12.61
CA ALA A 25 -11.19 -4.55 -11.72
C ALA A 25 -11.92 -3.40 -12.46
N ARG A 26 -11.41 -2.98 -13.61
CA ARG A 26 -12.05 -1.95 -14.45
C ARG A 26 -13.48 -2.29 -14.83
N ALA A 27 -13.74 -3.55 -15.18
CA ALA A 27 -15.08 -4.00 -15.54
C ALA A 27 -16.06 -3.98 -14.34
N ALA A 28 -15.54 -4.11 -13.14
CA ALA A 28 -16.29 -4.04 -11.89
C ALA A 28 -16.41 -2.62 -11.30
N GLY A 29 -15.83 -1.61 -11.96
CA GLY A 29 -15.84 -0.23 -11.47
C GLY A 29 -14.91 0.01 -10.27
N ILE A 30 -13.92 -0.85 -10.05
CA ILE A 30 -12.92 -0.71 -9.00
C ILE A 30 -11.79 0.19 -9.51
N HIS A 31 -11.45 1.21 -8.74
CA HIS A 31 -10.33 2.10 -9.00
C HIS A 31 -9.16 1.75 -8.08
N LEU A 32 -7.97 1.63 -8.67
CA LEU A 32 -6.76 1.28 -7.95
C LEU A 32 -5.90 2.52 -7.73
N VAL A 33 -5.62 2.84 -6.48
CA VAL A 33 -4.72 3.92 -6.07
C VAL A 33 -3.53 3.31 -5.34
N ILE A 34 -2.34 3.50 -5.90
CA ILE A 34 -1.09 2.96 -5.38
C ILE A 34 -0.18 4.11 -5.01
N ALA A 35 0.35 4.08 -3.79
CA ALA A 35 1.26 5.10 -3.30
C ALA A 35 2.51 4.49 -2.67
N THR A 36 3.63 5.20 -2.77
CA THR A 36 4.88 4.85 -2.11
C THR A 36 5.73 6.09 -1.86
N GLN A 37 6.46 6.09 -0.76
CA GLN A 37 7.48 7.09 -0.45
C GLN A 37 8.87 6.68 -0.98
N ARG A 38 9.00 5.47 -1.56
CA ARG A 38 10.27 4.92 -2.07
C ARG A 38 10.20 4.71 -3.58
N PRO A 39 10.45 5.75 -4.38
CA PRO A 39 10.35 5.69 -5.84
C PRO A 39 11.56 4.97 -6.46
N SER A 40 11.72 3.69 -6.20
CA SER A 40 12.76 2.86 -6.79
C SER A 40 12.21 1.96 -7.90
N VAL A 41 13.07 1.53 -8.82
CA VAL A 41 12.69 0.65 -9.93
C VAL A 41 12.19 -0.73 -9.47
N ASN A 42 12.60 -1.17 -8.28
CA ASN A 42 12.16 -2.44 -7.70
C ASN A 42 10.76 -2.32 -7.08
N VAL A 43 10.28 -1.12 -6.83
CA VAL A 43 8.95 -0.82 -6.26
C VAL A 43 8.00 -0.42 -7.38
N ILE A 44 8.39 0.56 -8.20
CA ILE A 44 7.62 1.03 -9.35
C ILE A 44 8.15 0.36 -10.59
N THR A 45 7.75 -0.89 -10.78
CA THR A 45 8.23 -1.72 -11.89
C THR A 45 7.63 -1.33 -13.22
N GLY A 46 8.26 -1.78 -14.32
CA GLY A 46 7.73 -1.58 -15.67
C GLY A 46 6.36 -2.22 -15.87
N LEU A 47 6.08 -3.36 -15.22
CA LEU A 47 4.79 -4.04 -15.31
C LEU A 47 3.69 -3.24 -14.59
N ILE A 48 3.97 -2.72 -13.40
CA ILE A 48 3.03 -1.85 -12.68
C ILE A 48 2.74 -0.60 -13.50
N LYS A 49 3.76 0.07 -14.05
CA LYS A 49 3.58 1.27 -14.90
C LYS A 49 2.77 1.00 -16.16
N ALA A 50 2.90 -0.17 -16.77
CA ALA A 50 2.14 -0.55 -17.94
C ALA A 50 0.65 -0.78 -17.66
N ASN A 51 0.30 -1.29 -16.46
CA ASN A 51 -1.07 -1.60 -16.06
C ASN A 51 -1.76 -0.45 -15.32
N VAL A 52 -0.97 0.44 -14.69
CA VAL A 52 -1.44 1.66 -14.01
C VAL A 52 -0.78 2.87 -14.68
N PRO A 53 -1.25 3.29 -15.85
CA PRO A 53 -0.53 4.25 -16.69
C PRO A 53 -0.67 5.71 -16.22
N SER A 54 -1.71 6.06 -15.48
CA SER A 54 -1.86 7.41 -14.92
C SER A 54 -1.02 7.55 -13.66
N ARG A 55 -0.21 8.60 -13.59
CA ARG A 55 0.79 8.76 -12.53
C ARG A 55 0.80 10.16 -11.96
N VAL A 56 1.15 10.25 -10.69
CA VAL A 56 1.37 11.52 -9.98
C VAL A 56 2.75 11.46 -9.32
N ALA A 57 3.54 12.49 -9.53
CA ALA A 57 4.78 12.69 -8.79
C ALA A 57 4.70 13.96 -7.96
N PHE A 58 4.86 13.82 -6.66
CA PHE A 58 5.15 14.95 -5.76
C PHE A 58 6.64 15.28 -5.81
N ALA A 59 7.06 16.28 -5.04
CA ALA A 59 8.47 16.66 -4.97
C ALA A 59 9.34 15.47 -4.52
N VAL A 60 10.39 15.20 -5.28
CA VAL A 60 11.38 14.14 -5.02
C VAL A 60 12.77 14.74 -4.91
N SER A 61 13.71 13.98 -4.34
CA SER A 61 15.08 14.46 -4.10
C SER A 61 15.99 14.43 -5.32
N SER A 62 15.64 13.64 -6.35
CA SER A 62 16.52 13.49 -7.51
C SER A 62 15.76 13.35 -8.83
N GLY A 63 16.43 13.68 -9.94
CA GLY A 63 15.91 13.43 -11.28
C GLY A 63 15.82 11.93 -11.61
N VAL A 64 16.53 11.06 -10.88
CA VAL A 64 16.39 9.59 -11.01
C VAL A 64 15.03 9.17 -10.49
N ASP A 65 14.64 9.65 -9.31
CA ASP A 65 13.32 9.37 -8.72
C ASP A 65 12.20 9.88 -9.61
N SER A 66 12.35 11.10 -10.17
CA SER A 66 11.40 11.64 -11.14
C SER A 66 11.22 10.70 -12.33
N ARG A 67 12.33 10.25 -12.94
CA ARG A 67 12.26 9.30 -14.07
C ARG A 67 11.65 7.96 -13.68
N THR A 68 11.89 7.50 -12.48
CA THR A 68 11.29 6.24 -12.00
C THR A 68 9.76 6.35 -11.95
N ILE A 69 9.21 7.50 -11.55
CA ILE A 69 7.76 7.69 -11.44
C ILE A 69 7.14 8.02 -12.80
N ILE A 70 7.59 9.08 -13.46
CA ILE A 70 6.93 9.68 -14.63
C ILE A 70 7.72 9.55 -15.94
N ASP A 71 8.77 8.76 -15.94
CA ASP A 71 9.67 8.51 -17.09
C ASP A 71 10.39 9.76 -17.62
N MET A 72 10.39 10.86 -16.88
CA MET A 72 11.06 12.11 -17.23
C MET A 72 11.50 12.90 -16.01
N ASN A 73 12.40 13.88 -16.21
CA ASN A 73 12.79 14.80 -15.16
C ASN A 73 11.69 15.84 -14.92
N GLY A 74 11.71 16.45 -13.73
CA GLY A 74 10.85 17.59 -13.41
C GLY A 74 10.31 17.56 -11.99
N ALA A 75 10.03 16.37 -11.41
CA ALA A 75 9.52 16.28 -10.05
C ALA A 75 10.54 16.73 -9.00
N GLU A 76 11.84 16.67 -9.29
CA GLU A 76 12.91 17.20 -8.45
C GLU A 76 12.93 18.74 -8.34
N LYS A 77 12.14 19.42 -9.18
CA LYS A 77 12.01 20.89 -9.21
C LYS A 77 10.72 21.38 -8.57
N LEU A 78 9.91 20.49 -8.04
CA LEU A 78 8.66 20.84 -7.38
C LEU A 78 8.92 21.46 -6.00
N LEU A 79 8.00 22.31 -5.58
CA LEU A 79 8.16 23.13 -4.36
C LEU A 79 7.70 22.38 -3.09
N GLY A 80 7.09 21.19 -3.23
CA GLY A 80 6.47 20.49 -2.10
C GLY A 80 5.08 21.04 -1.73
N LYS A 81 4.55 20.62 -0.58
CA LYS A 81 3.25 21.08 -0.06
C LYS A 81 2.08 20.95 -1.06
N GLY A 82 2.02 19.82 -1.77
CA GLY A 82 0.97 19.55 -2.74
C GLY A 82 1.30 19.96 -4.19
N ASP A 83 2.45 20.59 -4.44
CA ASP A 83 2.92 20.83 -5.81
C ASP A 83 3.27 19.47 -6.46
N MET A 84 2.69 19.18 -7.61
CA MET A 84 2.80 17.86 -8.25
C MET A 84 2.87 17.95 -9.77
N LEU A 85 3.41 16.89 -10.37
CA LEU A 85 3.27 16.59 -11.78
C LEU A 85 2.24 15.48 -11.96
N PHE A 86 1.12 15.82 -12.59
CA PHE A 86 0.08 14.88 -12.95
C PHE A 86 0.27 14.41 -14.39
N TYR A 87 0.43 13.10 -14.57
CA TYR A 87 0.67 12.48 -15.86
C TYR A 87 -0.43 11.44 -16.16
N PRO A 88 -1.60 11.89 -16.65
CA PRO A 88 -2.68 10.97 -17.01
C PRO A 88 -2.37 10.20 -18.30
N ALA A 89 -2.94 8.99 -18.42
CA ALA A 89 -2.82 8.18 -19.61
C ALA A 89 -3.29 8.95 -20.86
N GLY A 90 -2.52 8.84 -21.94
CA GLY A 90 -2.83 9.49 -23.22
C GLY A 90 -2.34 10.94 -23.37
N TYR A 91 -1.75 11.51 -22.32
CA TYR A 91 -1.13 12.84 -22.42
C TYR A 91 0.34 12.71 -22.90
N PRO A 92 0.80 13.60 -23.77
CA PRO A 92 2.17 13.56 -24.28
C PRO A 92 3.22 14.03 -23.24
N LYS A 93 2.79 14.77 -22.23
CA LYS A 93 3.63 15.28 -21.15
C LYS A 93 2.80 15.49 -19.88
N PRO A 94 3.42 15.45 -18.69
CA PRO A 94 2.75 15.76 -17.44
C PRO A 94 2.32 17.23 -17.38
N VAL A 95 1.28 17.46 -16.60
CA VAL A 95 0.77 18.80 -16.26
C VAL A 95 1.15 19.10 -14.81
N ARG A 96 1.70 20.28 -14.57
CA ARG A 96 1.97 20.74 -13.20
C ARG A 96 0.68 21.23 -12.57
N VAL A 97 0.38 20.71 -11.40
CA VAL A 97 -0.83 21.03 -10.64
C VAL A 97 -0.43 21.37 -9.21
N GLN A 98 -0.98 22.45 -8.67
CA GLN A 98 -0.89 22.76 -7.25
C GLN A 98 -2.06 22.09 -6.53
N GLY A 99 -1.77 21.01 -5.81
CA GLY A 99 -2.72 20.38 -4.90
C GLY A 99 -2.86 21.17 -3.60
N ALA A 100 -3.94 20.93 -2.87
CA ALA A 100 -4.09 21.45 -1.52
C ALA A 100 -3.08 20.76 -0.58
N PHE A 101 -2.46 21.55 0.27
CA PHE A 101 -1.74 21.00 1.40
C PHE A 101 -2.74 20.63 2.50
N VAL A 102 -2.65 19.42 3.01
CA VAL A 102 -3.50 18.92 4.10
C VAL A 102 -2.59 18.64 5.29
N SER A 103 -2.89 19.24 6.44
CA SER A 103 -2.16 18.99 7.68
C SER A 103 -2.65 17.74 8.40
N ASP A 104 -1.84 17.20 9.29
CA ASP A 104 -2.22 16.05 10.12
C ASP A 104 -3.48 16.34 10.96
N GLU A 105 -3.61 17.57 11.46
CA GLU A 105 -4.78 18.01 12.22
C GLU A 105 -6.05 18.03 11.36
N GLU A 106 -5.94 18.38 10.09
CA GLU A 106 -7.06 18.34 9.15
C GLU A 106 -7.47 16.90 8.83
N VAL A 107 -6.50 16.00 8.67
CA VAL A 107 -6.76 14.57 8.50
C VAL A 107 -7.51 14.00 9.70
N VAL A 108 -7.05 14.28 10.93
CA VAL A 108 -7.71 13.84 12.16
C VAL A 108 -9.16 14.33 12.21
N ARG A 109 -9.40 15.61 11.95
CA ARG A 109 -10.77 16.19 11.96
C ARG A 109 -11.70 15.50 10.95
N VAL A 110 -11.21 15.20 9.75
CA VAL A 110 -12.01 14.48 8.74
C VAL A 110 -12.30 13.05 9.17
N VAL A 111 -11.29 12.35 9.71
CA VAL A 111 -11.45 10.98 10.19
C VAL A 111 -12.44 10.93 11.36
N ASP A 112 -12.35 11.84 12.30
CA ASP A 112 -13.26 11.89 13.46
C ASP A 112 -14.70 12.19 13.01
N PHE A 113 -14.87 13.13 12.08
CA PHE A 113 -16.18 13.41 11.49
C PHE A 113 -16.79 12.17 10.81
N LEU A 114 -15.97 11.39 10.08
CA LEU A 114 -16.45 10.15 9.46
C LEU A 114 -16.79 9.08 10.50
N LYS A 115 -16.00 8.95 11.55
CA LYS A 115 -16.26 8.01 12.65
C LYS A 115 -17.57 8.34 13.39
N GLU A 116 -17.86 9.61 13.62
CA GLU A 116 -19.10 10.05 14.25
C GLU A 116 -20.36 9.70 13.44
N GLN A 117 -20.22 9.58 12.12
CA GLN A 117 -21.34 9.19 11.24
C GLN A 117 -21.60 7.68 11.26
N VAL A 118 -20.62 6.87 11.60
CA VAL A 118 -20.75 5.41 11.70
C VAL A 118 -21.22 5.07 13.12
N GLN A 119 -22.53 5.25 13.35
CA GLN A 119 -23.13 4.81 14.62
C GLN A 119 -23.28 3.29 14.62
N ASN A 120 -22.45 2.59 15.40
CA ASN A 120 -22.65 1.23 15.95
C ASN A 120 -22.99 0.08 14.96
N GLU A 121 -22.75 0.19 13.68
CA GLU A 121 -22.75 -0.96 12.79
C GLU A 121 -21.33 -1.49 12.63
N GLU A 122 -21.17 -2.81 12.67
CA GLU A 122 -19.90 -3.48 12.39
C GLU A 122 -19.39 -2.98 11.03
N VAL A 123 -18.31 -2.19 11.04
CA VAL A 123 -17.72 -1.56 9.85
C VAL A 123 -17.19 -2.63 8.86
N TYR A 124 -16.98 -3.84 9.35
CA TYR A 124 -16.51 -4.97 8.56
C TYR A 124 -17.63 -5.95 8.28
N ASN A 125 -17.84 -6.22 7.01
CA ASN A 125 -18.77 -7.28 6.61
C ASN A 125 -18.09 -8.64 6.80
N ASN A 126 -18.39 -9.31 7.92
CA ASN A 126 -17.82 -10.60 8.28
C ASN A 126 -18.05 -11.67 7.20
N SER A 127 -19.12 -11.57 6.42
CA SER A 127 -19.38 -12.51 5.32
C SER A 127 -18.35 -12.41 4.19
N ILE A 128 -17.85 -11.21 3.90
CA ILE A 128 -16.80 -11.00 2.90
C ILE A 128 -15.46 -11.57 3.40
N SER A 129 -15.14 -11.37 4.67
CA SER A 129 -13.93 -11.94 5.28
C SER A 129 -13.96 -13.48 5.22
N GLU A 130 -15.08 -14.09 5.56
CA GLU A 130 -15.26 -15.54 5.45
C GLU A 130 -15.17 -16.08 4.01
N GLU A 131 -15.64 -15.31 3.02
CA GLU A 131 -15.53 -15.68 1.61
C GLU A 131 -14.09 -15.56 1.11
N ILE A 132 -13.35 -14.55 1.56
CA ILE A 132 -11.92 -14.40 1.26
C ILE A 132 -11.14 -15.57 1.85
N ASP A 133 -11.37 -15.92 3.11
CA ASP A 133 -10.71 -17.04 3.77
C ASP A 133 -11.00 -18.39 3.10
N LYS A 134 -12.19 -18.57 2.55
CA LYS A 134 -12.56 -19.76 1.77
C LYS A 134 -11.94 -19.79 0.37
N ALA A 135 -11.67 -18.62 -0.21
CA ALA A 135 -11.11 -18.49 -1.55
C ALA A 135 -9.58 -18.60 -1.58
N LEU A 136 -8.90 -18.44 -0.43
CA LEU A 136 -7.46 -18.61 -0.34
C LEU A 136 -7.07 -20.10 -0.48
N PRO A 137 -6.04 -20.42 -1.30
CA PRO A 137 -5.50 -21.78 -1.36
C PRO A 137 -5.02 -22.26 0.02
N ASP A 138 -5.19 -23.56 0.30
CA ASP A 138 -4.81 -24.14 1.60
C ASP A 138 -3.32 -23.93 2.00
N GLY A 139 -2.48 -23.52 1.06
CA GLY A 139 -1.06 -23.16 1.30
C GLY A 139 -0.86 -21.81 1.98
N ASP A 140 -1.79 -20.86 1.81
CA ASP A 140 -1.66 -19.49 2.33
C ASP A 140 -2.34 -19.30 3.70
N LYS A 141 -3.02 -20.33 4.20
CA LYS A 141 -3.61 -20.32 5.55
C LYS A 141 -2.59 -20.42 6.68
N ALA A 142 -1.29 -20.50 6.35
CA ALA A 142 -0.23 -20.76 7.32
C ALA A 142 0.15 -19.56 8.20
N ASP A 143 -0.26 -18.32 7.87
CA ASP A 143 0.22 -17.11 8.56
C ASP A 143 -0.87 -16.10 8.94
N SER A 144 -2.10 -16.55 9.20
CA SER A 144 -3.08 -15.67 9.85
C SER A 144 -2.80 -15.57 11.36
N PRO A 145 -2.83 -14.37 11.99
CA PRO A 145 -2.48 -14.18 13.40
C PRO A 145 -3.54 -14.67 14.40
N SER A 146 -4.32 -15.69 14.05
CA SER A 146 -5.29 -16.33 14.95
C SER A 146 -4.74 -17.59 15.65
N ARG A 147 -3.41 -17.76 15.67
CA ARG A 147 -2.77 -18.77 16.55
C ARG A 147 -2.47 -18.22 17.93
N GLU A 148 -3.47 -17.72 18.61
CA GLU A 148 -3.46 -17.79 20.06
C GLU A 148 -3.59 -19.28 20.42
N ASN A 149 -2.47 -19.89 20.83
CA ASN A 149 -2.29 -21.14 21.58
C ASN A 149 -1.50 -22.29 20.94
N GLU A 150 -0.72 -22.10 19.91
CA GLU A 150 0.40 -23.05 19.69
C GLU A 150 1.72 -22.42 20.16
N ARG A 151 1.85 -22.23 21.46
CA ARG A 151 3.15 -22.00 22.06
C ARG A 151 4.01 -23.24 21.82
N ASP A 152 5.24 -23.02 21.33
CA ASP A 152 6.24 -24.06 21.23
C ASP A 152 6.15 -24.99 22.46
N PRO A 153 6.08 -26.32 22.31
CA PRO A 153 5.98 -27.25 23.41
C PRO A 153 7.04 -27.03 24.51
N TYR A 154 8.20 -26.51 24.12
CA TYR A 154 9.30 -26.21 25.04
C TYR A 154 9.28 -24.81 25.65
N PHE A 155 8.34 -23.92 25.24
CA PHE A 155 8.28 -22.54 25.74
C PHE A 155 8.19 -22.46 27.27
N ALA A 156 7.35 -23.29 27.87
CA ALA A 156 7.17 -23.32 29.32
C ALA A 156 8.40 -23.91 30.04
N GLU A 157 9.06 -24.87 29.43
CA GLU A 157 10.26 -25.51 29.97
C GLU A 157 11.47 -24.57 29.89
N ALA A 158 11.65 -23.91 28.75
CA ALA A 158 12.68 -22.89 28.55
C ALA A 158 12.50 -21.72 29.55
N GLY A 159 11.27 -21.23 29.72
CA GLY A 159 10.96 -20.18 30.70
C GLY A 159 11.30 -20.57 32.14
N ARG A 160 10.98 -21.79 32.55
CA ARG A 160 11.37 -22.33 33.88
C ARG A 160 12.87 -22.48 34.04
N PHE A 161 13.57 -22.88 32.98
CA PHE A 161 15.02 -23.01 32.97
C PHE A 161 15.70 -21.65 33.18
N PHE A 162 15.26 -20.60 32.48
CA PHE A 162 15.78 -19.24 32.64
C PHE A 162 15.54 -18.71 34.04
N ILE A 163 14.31 -18.81 34.57
CA ILE A 163 13.98 -18.33 35.92
C ILE A 163 14.80 -19.07 36.99
N LYS A 164 15.12 -20.35 36.79
CA LYS A 164 15.86 -21.16 37.78
C LYS A 164 17.37 -20.91 37.78
N ASN A 165 17.92 -20.44 36.65
CA ASN A 165 19.35 -20.22 36.46
C ASN A 165 19.77 -18.75 36.45
N ASP A 166 18.83 -17.82 36.59
CA ASP A 166 19.12 -16.40 36.76
C ASP A 166 19.50 -16.15 38.23
N LYS A 167 20.83 -16.02 38.47
CA LYS A 167 21.42 -15.62 39.76
C LYS A 167 22.13 -14.30 39.57
#